data_82f8dce9247bcd11b6f0d2e789470214
#
_entry.id   82f8dce9247bcd11b6f0d2e789470214
#
_cell.length_a   1.000
_cell.length_b   1.000
_cell.length_c   1.000
_cell.angle_alpha   90.00
_cell.angle_beta   90.00
_cell.angle_gamma   90.00
#
_symmetry.space_group_name_H-M   'P 1'
#
loop_
_entity.id
_entity.type
_entity.pdbx_description
1 polymer ?
#
loop_
_entity_poly.entity_id
_entity_poly.type
_entity_poly.pdbx_seq_one_letter_code
_entity_poly.pdbx_strand_id
1 'polypeptide(L)'
;MENTAAKHHMSTVQMTVTALMTAITCILAPMALPIPVSPVPISLTNLVIFFMAYILGTKLSVASYVLYLLLGTVGLPVFSGFSGGVGKLLGPTGGYLIGFIFLAAISGFFVEKFPTKIYMHVIGMILGMAVCYAFGTAWLAGQLGMSFVAGLGVGVIPYLPGDTAKIIIAIIAIEVTVIGATATRTVVTIVEVTVIALGATATAATAIVTVTTATAATAVIAIATA
;
A
#
# COMPACT_ATOMS: atom_id res chain seq x y z
N MET A 1 -4.69 18.64 38.56
CA MET A 1 -5.35 17.93 37.44
C MET A 1 -4.27 17.55 36.46
N GLU A 2 -3.71 16.39 36.66
CA GLU A 2 -2.57 15.87 35.88
C GLU A 2 -3.14 15.21 34.62
N ASN A 3 -2.92 15.87 33.49
CA ASN A 3 -3.39 15.42 32.20
C ASN A 3 -2.40 14.35 31.69
N THR A 4 -2.60 13.11 32.12
CA THR A 4 -1.83 11.97 31.67
C THR A 4 -2.24 11.70 30.21
N ALA A 5 -1.60 12.39 29.26
CA ALA A 5 -1.67 12.07 27.86
C ALA A 5 -1.20 10.61 27.70
N ALA A 6 -2.14 9.70 27.52
CA ALA A 6 -1.85 8.29 27.25
C ALA A 6 -0.90 8.24 26.03
N LYS A 7 0.37 7.93 26.26
CA LYS A 7 1.34 7.63 25.21
C LYS A 7 0.79 6.44 24.43
N HIS A 8 0.28 6.69 23.25
CA HIS A 8 -0.19 5.67 22.32
C HIS A 8 1.06 4.92 21.83
N HIS A 9 1.52 3.94 22.59
CA HIS A 9 2.61 3.05 22.16
C HIS A 9 2.12 2.22 20.97
N MET A 10 2.84 2.30 19.85
CA MET A 10 2.62 1.39 18.74
C MET A 10 2.79 -0.06 19.23
N SER A 11 1.87 -0.94 18.87
CA SER A 11 1.99 -2.35 19.21
C SER A 11 3.18 -2.97 18.47
N THR A 12 3.79 -4.01 19.04
CA THR A 12 4.90 -4.74 18.40
C THR A 12 4.50 -5.24 17.00
N VAL A 13 3.26 -5.69 16.84
CA VAL A 13 2.71 -6.13 15.54
C VAL A 13 2.69 -4.98 14.53
N GLN A 14 2.21 -3.80 14.93
CA GLN A 14 2.20 -2.62 14.05
C GLN A 14 3.61 -2.23 13.62
N MET A 15 4.57 -2.25 14.53
CA MET A 15 5.98 -1.96 14.21
C MET A 15 6.54 -2.99 13.22
N THR A 16 6.29 -4.29 13.45
CA THR A 16 6.77 -5.35 12.58
C THR A 16 6.18 -5.25 11.17
N VAL A 17 4.85 -5.04 11.05
CA VAL A 17 4.21 -4.94 9.74
C VAL A 17 4.66 -3.66 9.01
N THR A 18 4.84 -2.54 9.72
CA THR A 18 5.36 -1.30 9.14
C THR A 18 6.77 -1.50 8.59
N ALA A 19 7.66 -2.14 9.35
CA ALA A 19 9.02 -2.45 8.92
C ALA A 19 9.03 -3.41 7.71
N LEU A 20 8.17 -4.43 7.72
CA LEU A 20 8.02 -5.37 6.61
C LEU A 20 7.58 -4.64 5.33
N MET A 21 6.57 -3.78 5.40
CA MET A 21 6.10 -3.01 4.25
C MET A 21 7.15 -2.04 3.73
N THR A 22 7.95 -1.42 4.62
CA THR A 22 9.12 -0.63 4.23
C THR A 22 10.14 -1.48 3.48
N ALA A 23 10.45 -2.67 3.96
CA ALA A 23 11.40 -3.59 3.31
C ALA A 23 10.89 -4.03 1.93
N ILE A 24 9.61 -4.36 1.79
CA ILE A 24 8.97 -4.68 0.50
C ILE A 24 9.09 -3.50 -0.45
N THR A 25 8.87 -2.26 0.03
CA THR A 25 9.05 -1.06 -0.79
C THR A 25 10.49 -0.91 -1.25
N CYS A 26 11.47 -1.13 -0.36
CA CYS A 26 12.90 -1.08 -0.71
C CYS A 26 13.31 -2.12 -1.76
N ILE A 27 12.63 -3.26 -1.82
CA ILE A 27 12.90 -4.33 -2.80
C ILE A 27 12.22 -4.02 -4.14
N LEU A 28 10.97 -3.58 -4.14
CA LEU A 28 10.17 -3.42 -5.36
C LEU A 28 10.34 -2.06 -6.05
N ALA A 29 10.60 -1.00 -5.31
CA ALA A 29 10.75 0.34 -5.88
C ALA A 29 11.96 0.50 -6.84
N PRO A 30 13.14 -0.14 -6.59
CA PRO A 30 14.26 -0.12 -7.54
C PRO A 30 13.95 -0.83 -8.86
N MET A 31 13.04 -1.82 -8.86
CA MET A 31 12.62 -2.55 -10.05
C MET A 31 11.73 -1.67 -10.93
N ALA A 32 12.35 -0.73 -11.60
CA ALA A 32 11.70 0.27 -12.42
C ALA A 32 12.12 0.14 -13.88
N LEU A 33 11.13 0.25 -14.78
CA LEU A 33 11.35 0.19 -16.22
C LEU A 33 11.58 1.61 -16.75
N PRO A 34 12.77 1.92 -17.32
CA PRO A 34 13.00 3.20 -17.97
C PRO A 34 12.17 3.31 -19.24
N ILE A 35 11.62 4.49 -19.49
CA ILE A 35 10.88 4.80 -20.72
C ILE A 35 11.69 5.81 -21.51
N PRO A 36 11.92 5.59 -22.84
CA PRO A 36 12.73 6.49 -23.67
C PRO A 36 12.19 7.91 -23.76
N VAL A 37 10.86 8.07 -23.61
CA VAL A 37 10.16 9.35 -23.77
C VAL A 37 10.06 10.20 -22.49
N SER A 38 10.53 9.68 -21.35
CA SER A 38 10.41 10.35 -20.06
C SER A 38 11.58 10.09 -19.11
N PRO A 39 12.02 11.09 -18.35
CA PRO A 39 13.03 10.89 -17.29
C PRO A 39 12.48 10.17 -16.07
N VAL A 40 11.16 9.99 -15.96
CA VAL A 40 10.50 9.29 -14.86
C VAL A 40 10.34 7.82 -15.25
N PRO A 41 10.90 6.83 -14.54
CA PRO A 41 10.71 5.42 -14.86
C PRO A 41 9.37 4.91 -14.34
N ILE A 42 8.79 3.89 -14.99
CA ILE A 42 7.65 3.15 -14.45
C ILE A 42 8.13 2.29 -13.30
N SER A 43 7.65 2.54 -12.09
CA SER A 43 7.98 1.76 -10.90
C SER A 43 6.76 1.08 -10.29
N LEU A 44 6.99 0.10 -9.41
CA LEU A 44 5.93 -0.55 -8.64
C LEU A 44 5.64 0.16 -7.31
N THR A 45 6.31 1.28 -7.04
CA THR A 45 6.23 1.99 -5.76
C THR A 45 4.80 2.38 -5.39
N ASN A 46 4.02 2.93 -6.34
CA ASN A 46 2.63 3.31 -6.08
C ASN A 46 1.72 2.12 -5.79
N LEU A 47 1.95 0.96 -6.44
CA LEU A 47 1.23 -0.27 -6.14
C LEU A 47 1.48 -0.73 -4.69
N VAL A 48 2.73 -0.71 -4.24
CA VAL A 48 3.08 -1.05 -2.84
C VAL A 48 2.43 -0.06 -1.88
N ILE A 49 2.40 1.24 -2.22
CA ILE A 49 1.74 2.25 -1.39
C ILE A 49 0.24 1.99 -1.25
N PHE A 50 -0.46 1.53 -2.30
CA PHE A 50 -1.86 1.17 -2.21
C PHE A 50 -2.09 0.02 -1.22
N PHE A 51 -1.27 -1.04 -1.29
CA PHE A 51 -1.33 -2.13 -0.29
C PHE A 51 -0.98 -1.64 1.11
N MET A 52 0.06 -0.82 1.22
CA MET A 52 0.50 -0.23 2.49
C MET A 52 -0.61 0.61 3.13
N ALA A 53 -1.29 1.46 2.34
CA ALA A 53 -2.40 2.27 2.79
C ALA A 53 -3.58 1.41 3.28
N TYR A 54 -3.86 0.29 2.61
CA TYR A 54 -4.92 -0.64 2.99
C TYR A 54 -4.60 -1.42 4.27
N ILE A 55 -3.36 -1.92 4.41
CA ILE A 55 -2.96 -2.78 5.53
C ILE A 55 -2.67 -1.96 6.79
N LEU A 56 -2.01 -0.82 6.66
CA LEU A 56 -1.49 -0.02 7.77
C LEU A 56 -2.36 1.19 8.13
N GLY A 57 -3.25 1.59 7.23
CA GLY A 57 -4.00 2.86 7.37
C GLY A 57 -3.11 4.09 7.14
N THR A 58 -3.63 5.27 7.46
CA THR A 58 -3.02 6.56 7.11
C THR A 58 -1.66 6.79 7.79
N LYS A 59 -1.63 6.71 9.12
CA LYS A 59 -0.44 7.11 9.89
C LYS A 59 0.76 6.20 9.65
N LEU A 60 0.53 4.90 9.66
CA LEU A 60 1.60 3.91 9.54
C LEU A 60 2.07 3.75 8.10
N SER A 61 1.20 3.93 7.09
CA SER A 61 1.61 3.92 5.69
C SER A 61 2.50 5.12 5.37
N VAL A 62 2.14 6.32 5.86
CA VAL A 62 2.99 7.51 5.73
C VAL A 62 4.32 7.30 6.43
N ALA A 63 4.32 6.80 7.68
CA ALA A 63 5.54 6.52 8.43
C ALA A 63 6.45 5.51 7.72
N SER A 64 5.87 4.40 7.20
CA SER A 64 6.58 3.38 6.43
C SER A 64 7.22 3.97 5.17
N TYR A 65 6.46 4.78 4.42
CA TYR A 65 6.97 5.41 3.21
C TYR A 65 8.05 6.46 3.50
N VAL A 66 7.87 7.28 4.54
CA VAL A 66 8.90 8.24 4.99
C VAL A 66 10.17 7.52 5.41
N LEU A 67 10.07 6.39 6.11
CA LEU A 67 11.22 5.57 6.47
C LEU A 67 11.96 5.06 5.22
N TYR A 68 11.23 4.58 4.19
CA TYR A 68 11.80 4.23 2.89
C TYR A 68 12.54 5.41 2.26
N LEU A 69 11.95 6.63 2.25
CA LEU A 69 12.60 7.83 1.72
C LEU A 69 13.89 8.15 2.49
N LEU A 70 13.88 8.05 3.82
CA LEU A 70 15.07 8.29 4.65
C LEU A 70 16.19 7.29 4.31
N LEU A 71 15.87 6.01 4.19
CA LEU A 71 16.83 4.98 3.79
C LEU A 71 17.45 5.29 2.43
N GLY A 72 16.62 5.68 1.45
CA GLY A 72 17.09 6.07 0.13
C GLY A 72 17.94 7.34 0.13
N THR A 73 17.60 8.35 0.95
CA THR A 73 18.36 9.61 1.05
C THR A 73 19.72 9.43 1.70
N VAL A 74 19.87 8.51 2.65
CA VAL A 74 21.16 8.14 3.27
C VAL A 74 22.11 7.47 2.26
N GLY A 75 21.59 7.04 1.11
CA GLY A 75 22.40 6.49 0.01
C GLY A 75 22.16 5.03 -0.29
N LEU A 76 21.22 4.37 0.37
CA LEU A 76 20.83 3.01 0.01
C LEU A 76 20.22 3.00 -1.40
N PRO A 77 20.56 2.03 -2.28
CA PRO A 77 20.11 1.95 -3.66
C PRO A 77 18.66 1.43 -3.77
N VAL A 78 17.74 2.09 -3.06
CA VAL A 78 16.32 1.69 -2.94
C VAL A 78 15.38 2.52 -3.81
N PHE A 79 15.86 3.57 -4.47
CA PHE A 79 15.07 4.35 -5.42
C PHE A 79 15.08 3.72 -6.81
N SER A 80 14.17 4.16 -7.67
CA SER A 80 14.01 3.64 -9.03
C SER A 80 15.33 3.54 -9.79
N GLY A 81 15.61 2.36 -10.37
CA GLY A 81 16.84 2.07 -11.09
C GLY A 81 18.05 1.85 -10.18
N PHE A 82 17.82 1.31 -8.97
CA PHE A 82 18.85 1.03 -7.97
C PHE A 82 19.70 2.26 -7.61
N SER A 83 19.06 3.43 -7.60
CA SER A 83 19.69 4.70 -7.23
C SER A 83 19.39 5.05 -5.77
N GLY A 84 20.17 5.97 -5.21
CA GLY A 84 20.01 6.49 -3.85
C GLY A 84 20.69 7.83 -3.70
N GLY A 85 20.61 8.38 -2.48
CA GLY A 85 21.20 9.65 -2.10
C GLY A 85 20.29 10.85 -2.33
N VAL A 86 20.66 11.96 -1.68
CA VAL A 86 19.91 13.23 -1.74
C VAL A 86 19.81 13.76 -3.18
N GLY A 87 20.81 13.51 -4.03
CA GLY A 87 20.81 13.95 -5.44
C GLY A 87 19.63 13.39 -6.24
N LYS A 88 19.12 12.18 -5.94
CA LYS A 88 17.95 11.63 -6.59
C LYS A 88 16.66 12.36 -6.14
N LEU A 89 16.60 12.73 -4.87
CA LEU A 89 15.46 13.47 -4.32
C LEU A 89 15.40 14.91 -4.83
N LEU A 90 16.56 15.52 -5.05
CA LEU A 90 16.66 16.88 -5.62
C LEU A 90 16.60 16.89 -7.14
N GLY A 91 16.67 15.74 -7.80
CA GLY A 91 16.59 15.60 -9.25
C GLY A 91 15.15 15.71 -9.79
N PRO A 92 14.98 15.56 -11.13
CA PRO A 92 13.70 15.73 -11.81
C PRO A 92 12.56 14.83 -11.30
N THR A 93 12.89 13.64 -10.76
CA THR A 93 11.92 12.69 -10.22
C THR A 93 11.59 12.89 -8.75
N GLY A 94 12.30 13.80 -8.05
CA GLY A 94 12.16 14.02 -6.61
C GLY A 94 10.76 14.46 -6.19
N GLY A 95 10.12 15.30 -7.00
CA GLY A 95 8.75 15.73 -6.73
C GLY A 95 7.75 14.57 -6.67
N TYR A 96 7.91 13.54 -7.49
CA TYR A 96 7.06 12.34 -7.42
C TYR A 96 7.36 11.51 -6.16
N LEU A 97 8.64 11.39 -5.76
CA LEU A 97 9.02 10.71 -4.52
C LEU A 97 8.39 11.39 -3.29
N ILE A 98 8.41 12.72 -3.24
CA ILE A 98 7.72 13.48 -2.18
C ILE A 98 6.19 13.37 -2.34
N GLY A 99 5.70 13.42 -3.57
CA GLY A 99 4.28 13.29 -3.92
C GLY A 99 3.64 11.99 -3.42
N PHE A 100 4.39 10.91 -3.35
CA PHE A 100 3.93 9.63 -2.82
C PHE A 100 3.63 9.65 -1.31
N ILE A 101 4.13 10.61 -0.54
CA ILE A 101 3.70 10.84 0.85
C ILE A 101 2.21 11.22 0.86
N PHE A 102 1.81 12.14 -0.03
CA PHE A 102 0.40 12.54 -0.16
C PHE A 102 -0.47 11.39 -0.67
N LEU A 103 0.06 10.57 -1.60
CA LEU A 103 -0.63 9.37 -2.06
C LEU A 103 -0.92 8.42 -0.89
N ALA A 104 0.07 8.11 -0.06
CA ALA A 104 -0.08 7.25 1.11
C ALA A 104 -1.08 7.83 2.12
N ALA A 105 -0.99 9.14 2.39
CA ALA A 105 -1.87 9.83 3.32
C ALA A 105 -3.34 9.83 2.84
N ILE A 106 -3.58 10.21 1.60
CA ILE A 106 -4.93 10.33 1.04
C ILE A 106 -5.56 8.94 0.89
N SER A 107 -4.84 7.98 0.29
CA SER A 107 -5.35 6.60 0.13
C SER A 107 -5.66 5.97 1.49
N GLY A 108 -4.74 6.09 2.47
CA GLY A 108 -4.95 5.59 3.82
C GLY A 108 -6.15 6.24 4.52
N PHE A 109 -6.32 7.55 4.39
CA PHE A 109 -7.46 8.27 4.95
C PHE A 109 -8.80 7.74 4.43
N PHE A 110 -8.91 7.50 3.12
CA PHE A 110 -10.15 6.96 2.55
C PHE A 110 -10.41 5.52 3.01
N VAL A 111 -9.38 4.71 3.15
CA VAL A 111 -9.49 3.34 3.67
C VAL A 111 -9.96 3.35 5.13
N GLU A 112 -9.37 4.17 6.00
CA GLU A 112 -9.78 4.27 7.41
C GLU A 112 -11.19 4.83 7.59
N LYS A 113 -11.54 5.85 6.80
CA LYS A 113 -12.83 6.54 6.95
C LYS A 113 -14.00 5.74 6.38
N PHE A 114 -13.78 4.90 5.38
CA PHE A 114 -14.82 4.15 4.68
C PHE A 114 -14.48 2.65 4.56
N PRO A 115 -14.28 1.92 5.67
CA PRO A 115 -13.71 0.57 5.65
C PRO A 115 -14.54 -0.46 4.87
N THR A 116 -15.85 -0.22 4.68
CA THR A 116 -16.76 -1.13 3.97
C THR A 116 -17.07 -0.73 2.53
N LYS A 117 -16.58 0.45 2.10
CA LYS A 117 -16.96 1.03 0.80
C LYS A 117 -15.76 1.02 -0.15
N ILE A 118 -15.58 -0.09 -0.86
CA ILE A 118 -14.43 -0.28 -1.75
C ILE A 118 -14.30 0.81 -2.83
N TYR A 119 -15.44 1.32 -3.34
CA TYR A 119 -15.42 2.43 -4.30
C TYR A 119 -14.78 3.70 -3.72
N MET A 120 -14.89 3.93 -2.39
CA MET A 120 -14.22 5.03 -1.71
C MET A 120 -12.71 4.83 -1.62
N HIS A 121 -12.24 3.57 -1.50
CA HIS A 121 -10.81 3.26 -1.57
C HIS A 121 -10.27 3.61 -2.96
N VAL A 122 -11.00 3.25 -4.03
CA VAL A 122 -10.65 3.62 -5.41
C VAL A 122 -10.56 5.14 -5.58
N ILE A 123 -11.57 5.87 -5.09
CA ILE A 123 -11.56 7.34 -5.13
C ILE A 123 -10.35 7.89 -4.39
N GLY A 124 -10.02 7.35 -3.22
CA GLY A 124 -8.83 7.74 -2.46
C GLY A 124 -7.52 7.50 -3.21
N MET A 125 -7.38 6.35 -3.89
CA MET A 125 -6.22 6.04 -4.72
C MET A 125 -6.09 6.99 -5.91
N ILE A 126 -7.20 7.27 -6.61
CA ILE A 126 -7.22 8.20 -7.76
C ILE A 126 -6.90 9.63 -7.32
N LEU A 127 -7.52 10.11 -6.23
CA LEU A 127 -7.25 11.46 -5.71
C LEU A 127 -5.81 11.60 -5.22
N GLY A 128 -5.31 10.60 -4.49
CA GLY A 128 -3.92 10.58 -4.04
C GLY A 128 -2.93 10.59 -5.20
N MET A 129 -3.24 9.84 -6.27
CA MET A 129 -2.43 9.83 -7.49
C MET A 129 -2.50 11.18 -8.22
N ALA A 130 -3.68 11.80 -8.32
CA ALA A 130 -3.81 13.12 -8.94
C ALA A 130 -2.99 14.19 -8.21
N VAL A 131 -2.98 14.19 -6.87
CA VAL A 131 -2.15 15.09 -6.08
C VAL A 131 -0.67 14.81 -6.28
N CYS A 132 -0.27 13.52 -6.29
CA CYS A 132 1.10 13.11 -6.58
C CYS A 132 1.55 13.58 -7.97
N TYR A 133 0.72 13.43 -8.98
CA TYR A 133 1.01 13.90 -10.33
C TYR A 133 1.11 15.43 -10.42
N ALA A 134 0.20 16.16 -9.78
CA ALA A 134 0.24 17.62 -9.77
C ALA A 134 1.54 18.13 -9.14
N PHE A 135 1.91 17.60 -7.98
CA PHE A 135 3.12 17.99 -7.28
C PHE A 135 4.39 17.56 -8.04
N GLY A 136 4.43 16.29 -8.50
CA GLY A 136 5.56 15.74 -9.24
C GLY A 136 5.80 16.46 -10.56
N THR A 137 4.74 16.79 -11.29
CA THR A 137 4.83 17.53 -12.57
C THR A 137 5.27 18.97 -12.37
N ALA A 138 4.76 19.66 -11.33
CA ALA A 138 5.22 21.01 -11.01
C ALA A 138 6.71 21.05 -10.70
N TRP A 139 7.20 20.06 -9.93
CA TRP A 139 8.61 19.89 -9.64
C TRP A 139 9.43 19.60 -10.91
N LEU A 140 8.98 18.62 -11.72
CA LEU A 140 9.64 18.22 -12.96
C LEU A 140 9.75 19.40 -13.94
N ALA A 141 8.67 20.15 -14.12
CA ALA A 141 8.62 21.33 -14.99
C ALA A 141 9.61 22.41 -14.54
N GLY A 142 9.69 22.67 -13.23
CA GLY A 142 10.65 23.59 -12.65
C GLY A 142 12.10 23.16 -12.86
N GLN A 143 12.39 21.86 -12.70
CA GLN A 143 13.74 21.30 -12.87
C GLN A 143 14.22 21.34 -14.33
N LEU A 144 13.34 21.11 -15.27
CA LEU A 144 13.67 21.03 -16.70
C LEU A 144 13.40 22.34 -17.47
N GLY A 145 12.92 23.40 -16.80
CA GLY A 145 12.62 24.68 -17.43
C GLY A 145 11.50 24.62 -18.46
N MET A 146 10.56 23.69 -18.34
CA MET A 146 9.44 23.52 -19.26
C MET A 146 8.12 24.02 -18.66
N SER A 147 7.11 24.22 -19.50
CA SER A 147 5.76 24.55 -19.03
C SER A 147 5.13 23.36 -18.29
N PHE A 148 4.21 23.64 -17.36
CA PHE A 148 3.46 22.59 -16.64
C PHE A 148 2.73 21.62 -17.59
N VAL A 149 2.15 22.14 -18.67
CA VAL A 149 1.45 21.33 -19.68
C VAL A 149 2.41 20.39 -20.41
N ALA A 150 3.60 20.87 -20.77
CA ALA A 150 4.64 20.00 -21.34
C ALA A 150 5.09 18.94 -20.33
N GLY A 151 5.22 19.31 -19.06
CA GLY A 151 5.51 18.39 -17.95
C GLY A 151 4.46 17.29 -17.80
N LEU A 152 3.16 17.60 -17.94
CA LEU A 152 2.08 16.60 -17.95
C LEU A 152 2.24 15.60 -19.09
N GLY A 153 2.60 16.07 -20.29
CA GLY A 153 2.84 15.24 -21.46
C GLY A 153 3.93 14.17 -21.24
N VAL A 154 4.98 14.55 -20.52
CA VAL A 154 6.14 13.69 -20.27
C VAL A 154 6.03 12.91 -18.96
N GLY A 155 5.49 13.53 -17.91
CA GLY A 155 5.51 12.99 -16.55
C GLY A 155 4.22 12.31 -16.10
N VAL A 156 3.11 12.40 -16.86
CA VAL A 156 1.80 11.85 -16.49
C VAL A 156 1.21 10.97 -17.58
N ILE A 157 1.03 11.49 -18.78
CA ILE A 157 0.29 10.79 -19.86
C ILE A 157 0.81 9.38 -20.12
N PRO A 158 2.14 9.13 -20.24
CA PRO A 158 2.66 7.77 -20.48
C PRO A 158 2.41 6.78 -19.35
N TYR A 159 2.13 7.27 -18.13
CA TYR A 159 1.96 6.45 -16.94
C TYR A 159 0.52 6.10 -16.63
N LEU A 160 -0.46 6.88 -17.12
CA LEU A 160 -1.89 6.69 -16.86
C LEU A 160 -2.38 5.25 -17.11
N PRO A 161 -2.04 4.58 -18.24
CA PRO A 161 -2.49 3.22 -18.47
C PRO A 161 -1.92 2.23 -17.45
N GLY A 162 -0.60 2.35 -17.16
CA GLY A 162 0.08 1.48 -16.19
C GLY A 162 -0.43 1.70 -14.76
N ASP A 163 -0.65 2.93 -14.36
CA ASP A 163 -1.11 3.25 -13.01
C ASP A 163 -2.60 2.91 -12.81
N THR A 164 -3.42 3.03 -13.86
CA THR A 164 -4.79 2.52 -13.84
C THR A 164 -4.81 0.99 -13.67
N ALA A 165 -3.95 0.27 -14.38
CA ALA A 165 -3.81 -1.18 -14.20
C ALA A 165 -3.39 -1.55 -12.77
N LYS A 166 -2.47 -0.80 -12.15
CA LYS A 166 -2.04 -1.02 -10.75
C LYS A 166 -3.18 -0.78 -9.76
N ILE A 167 -4.01 0.24 -9.96
CA ILE A 167 -5.20 0.47 -9.14
C ILE A 167 -6.14 -0.73 -9.25
N ILE A 168 -6.40 -1.22 -10.46
CA ILE A 168 -7.26 -2.41 -10.67
C ILE A 168 -6.67 -3.63 -9.97
N ILE A 169 -5.38 -3.89 -10.12
CA ILE A 169 -4.69 -5.01 -9.45
C ILE A 169 -4.80 -4.87 -7.93
N ALA A 170 -4.56 -3.67 -7.38
CA ALA A 170 -4.68 -3.43 -5.95
C ALA A 170 -6.09 -3.74 -5.44
N ILE A 171 -7.13 -3.28 -6.15
CA ILE A 171 -8.53 -3.50 -5.78
C ILE A 171 -8.88 -4.98 -5.81
N ILE A 172 -8.54 -5.69 -6.89
CA ILE A 172 -8.82 -7.13 -7.03
C ILE A 172 -8.15 -7.90 -5.88
N ALA A 173 -6.88 -7.63 -5.59
CA ALA A 173 -6.15 -8.28 -4.52
C ALA A 173 -6.76 -7.98 -3.13
N ILE A 174 -7.20 -6.74 -2.90
CA ILE A 174 -7.87 -6.33 -1.67
C ILE A 174 -9.21 -7.06 -1.54
N GLU A 175 -10.04 -7.11 -2.59
CA GLU A 175 -11.33 -7.81 -2.56
C GLU A 175 -11.16 -9.31 -2.32
N VAL A 176 -10.25 -9.97 -3.03
CA VAL A 176 -9.97 -11.40 -2.82
C VAL A 176 -9.58 -11.67 -1.37
N THR A 177 -8.74 -10.81 -0.77
CA THR A 177 -8.31 -10.94 0.62
C THR A 177 -9.49 -10.74 1.60
N VAL A 178 -10.34 -9.75 1.34
CA VAL A 178 -11.53 -9.46 2.17
C VAL A 178 -12.54 -10.60 2.08
N ILE A 179 -12.83 -11.09 0.87
CA ILE A 179 -13.76 -12.20 0.64
C ILE A 179 -13.22 -13.46 1.32
N GLY A 180 -11.95 -13.78 1.15
CA GLY A 180 -11.30 -14.91 1.79
C GLY A 180 -11.36 -14.84 3.33
N ALA A 181 -11.03 -13.69 3.90
CA ALA A 181 -11.11 -13.47 5.35
C ALA A 181 -12.56 -13.56 5.87
N THR A 182 -13.53 -13.05 5.12
CA THR A 182 -14.96 -13.13 5.47
C THR A 182 -15.47 -14.57 5.39
N ALA A 183 -15.14 -15.31 4.33
CA ALA A 183 -15.52 -16.71 4.19
C ALA A 183 -14.92 -17.56 5.33
N THR A 184 -13.65 -17.38 5.65
CA THR A 184 -12.99 -18.06 6.76
C THR A 184 -13.67 -17.75 8.10
N ARG A 185 -13.97 -16.47 8.36
CA ARG A 185 -14.69 -16.08 9.59
C ARG A 185 -16.07 -16.73 9.69
N THR A 186 -16.83 -16.73 8.60
CA THR A 186 -18.17 -17.32 8.56
C THR A 186 -18.11 -18.82 8.85
N VAL A 187 -17.20 -19.55 8.22
CA VAL A 187 -17.00 -20.99 8.46
C VAL A 187 -16.61 -21.24 9.92
N VAL A 188 -15.68 -20.49 10.48
CA VAL A 188 -15.27 -20.60 11.89
C VAL A 188 -16.45 -20.38 12.82
N THR A 189 -17.25 -19.33 12.59
CA THR A 189 -18.43 -19.04 13.44
C THR A 189 -19.46 -20.16 13.36
N ILE A 190 -19.74 -20.71 12.17
CA ILE A 190 -20.67 -21.83 12.00
C ILE A 190 -20.15 -23.07 12.76
N VAL A 191 -18.87 -23.37 12.65
CA VAL A 191 -18.25 -24.51 13.35
C VAL A 191 -18.33 -24.30 14.86
N GLU A 192 -17.97 -23.11 15.37
CA GLU A 192 -18.06 -22.81 16.81
C GLU A 192 -19.48 -22.97 17.36
N VAL A 193 -20.47 -22.40 16.67
CA VAL A 193 -21.89 -22.51 17.07
C VAL A 193 -22.34 -23.97 17.03
N THR A 194 -21.95 -24.73 16.00
CA THR A 194 -22.32 -26.14 15.88
C THR A 194 -21.70 -27.01 16.99
N VAL A 195 -20.44 -26.74 17.31
CA VAL A 195 -19.71 -27.45 18.40
C VAL A 195 -20.30 -27.13 19.76
N ILE A 196 -20.69 -25.87 20.01
CA ILE A 196 -21.38 -25.48 21.25
C ILE A 196 -22.75 -26.14 21.33
N ALA A 197 -23.51 -26.18 20.23
CA ALA A 197 -24.82 -26.82 20.17
C ALA A 197 -24.77 -28.33 20.42
N LEU A 198 -23.67 -28.98 20.06
CA LEU A 198 -23.43 -30.41 20.28
C LEU A 198 -22.88 -30.72 21.68
N GLY A 199 -22.70 -29.73 22.56
CA GLY A 199 -22.18 -29.90 23.92
C GLY A 199 -20.76 -30.39 24.01
N ALA A 200 -19.96 -30.19 22.97
CA ALA A 200 -18.56 -30.60 22.95
C ALA A 200 -17.68 -29.74 23.88
N THR A 201 -16.64 -30.32 24.43
CA THR A 201 -15.70 -29.62 25.32
C THR A 201 -14.93 -28.55 24.56
N ALA A 202 -14.51 -27.48 25.26
CA ALA A 202 -13.75 -26.38 24.69
C ALA A 202 -12.49 -26.83 23.92
N THR A 203 -11.86 -27.92 24.36
CA THR A 203 -10.66 -28.49 23.71
C THR A 203 -10.99 -29.08 22.33
N ALA A 204 -12.11 -29.80 22.21
CA ALA A 204 -12.56 -30.34 20.92
C ALA A 204 -12.98 -29.22 19.96
N ALA A 205 -13.62 -28.16 20.46
CA ALA A 205 -13.98 -26.98 19.70
C ALA A 205 -12.75 -26.30 19.12
N THR A 206 -11.71 -26.08 19.92
CA THR A 206 -10.44 -25.45 19.46
C THR A 206 -9.76 -26.29 18.39
N ALA A 207 -9.69 -27.61 18.56
CA ALA A 207 -9.07 -28.50 17.57
C ALA A 207 -9.82 -28.47 16.20
N ILE A 208 -11.16 -28.52 16.22
CA ILE A 208 -11.98 -28.43 15.01
C ILE A 208 -11.83 -27.07 14.32
N VAL A 209 -11.84 -25.98 15.07
CA VAL A 209 -11.63 -24.63 14.54
C VAL A 209 -10.27 -24.52 13.86
N THR A 210 -9.20 -25.02 14.48
CA THR A 210 -7.84 -24.97 13.90
C THR A 210 -7.76 -25.75 12.58
N VAL A 211 -8.33 -26.95 12.50
CA VAL A 211 -8.35 -27.76 11.27
C VAL A 211 -9.17 -27.05 10.19
N THR A 212 -10.34 -26.52 10.54
CA THR A 212 -11.23 -25.87 9.58
C THR A 212 -10.63 -24.58 9.00
N THR A 213 -9.94 -23.79 9.82
CA THR A 213 -9.25 -22.57 9.36
C THR A 213 -8.09 -22.90 8.43
N ALA A 214 -7.32 -23.96 8.70
CA ALA A 214 -6.24 -24.40 7.84
C ALA A 214 -6.80 -24.90 6.47
N THR A 215 -7.89 -25.65 6.47
CA THR A 215 -8.53 -26.15 5.25
C THR A 215 -9.14 -25.01 4.42
N ALA A 216 -9.82 -24.03 5.05
CA ALA A 216 -10.39 -22.89 4.38
C ALA A 216 -9.29 -21.98 3.76
N ALA A 217 -8.18 -21.78 4.45
CA ALA A 217 -7.04 -21.03 3.92
C ALA A 217 -6.44 -21.73 2.68
N THR A 218 -6.30 -23.06 2.72
CA THR A 218 -5.82 -23.86 1.59
C THR A 218 -6.76 -23.77 0.39
N ALA A 219 -8.08 -23.83 0.62
CA ALA A 219 -9.08 -23.71 -0.44
C ALA A 219 -9.07 -22.32 -1.09
N VAL A 220 -8.92 -21.24 -0.32
CA VAL A 220 -8.81 -19.87 -0.84
C VAL A 220 -7.55 -19.71 -1.69
N ILE A 221 -6.42 -20.27 -1.27
CA ILE A 221 -5.19 -20.29 -2.06
C ILE A 221 -5.38 -21.06 -3.37
N ALA A 222 -6.03 -22.22 -3.34
CA ALA A 222 -6.31 -23.03 -4.53
C ALA A 222 -7.21 -22.29 -5.54
N ILE A 223 -8.23 -21.54 -5.07
CA ILE A 223 -9.10 -20.73 -5.93
C ILE A 223 -8.33 -19.54 -6.52
N ALA A 224 -7.41 -18.94 -5.78
CA ALA A 224 -6.61 -17.80 -6.24
C ALA A 224 -5.52 -18.20 -7.25
N THR A 225 -5.19 -19.50 -7.34
CA THR A 225 -4.16 -20.04 -8.26
C THR A 225 -4.73 -20.77 -9.48
N ALA A 226 -6.05 -20.92 -9.58
CA ALA A 226 -6.76 -21.47 -10.71
C ALA A 226 -7.28 -20.39 -11.64
#